data_7c60a3bf2375b49f6b7b246d32e1be67
#
_entry.id   7c60a3bf2375b49f6b7b246d32e1be67
#
_cell.length_a   1.000
_cell.length_b   1.000
_cell.length_c   1.000
_cell.angle_alpha   90.00
_cell.angle_beta   90.00
_cell.angle_gamma   90.00
#
_symmetry.space_group_name_H-M   'P 1'
#
loop_
_entity.id
_entity.type
_entity.pdbx_description
1 polymer ?
#
loop_
_entity_poly.entity_id
_entity_poly.type
_entity_poly.pdbx_seq_one_letter_code
_entity_poly.pdbx_strand_id
1 'polypeptide(L)'
;SGYKTVHVETAGTLENYISADEKEKLIGLKLTGKLNTFDYDFMRTMPALESIDLAQIDNTTIPASCFKESTVKTVIIPDNAFSNSSIISINIPSSVVSIGNSAFDKCSSLAGNLHLPNGLQSIGNNAFRRCGKLTGDLCIPNSVMNLGSYAFNNCNFTTLILGTGITTIPEDCFSYGYNFTGNLIIPDQVEVIEDGAFNSCTFNGYLTLGSGLQKIGYIAFTGVSSSFASGHFNKIYCKATEPPVLSTYLDIENNCKYLGVPIGSKASYRATTYWK
;
A
#
# COMPACT_ATOMS: atom_id res chain seq x y z
N SER A 1 29.44 -3.31 -18.36
CA SER A 1 28.00 -3.06 -18.19
C SER A 1 27.80 -1.98 -17.16
N GLY A 2 26.82 -1.08 -17.36
CA GLY A 2 26.53 0.01 -16.43
C GLY A 2 25.84 -0.44 -15.13
N TYR A 3 25.79 -1.74 -14.81
CA TYR A 3 25.12 -2.31 -13.65
C TYR A 3 26.05 -3.23 -12.87
N LYS A 4 25.99 -3.16 -11.52
CA LYS A 4 26.81 -3.98 -10.62
C LYS A 4 25.96 -4.49 -9.45
N THR A 5 26.17 -5.75 -9.05
CA THR A 5 25.65 -6.31 -7.80
C THR A 5 26.75 -6.32 -6.75
N VAL A 6 26.47 -5.80 -5.56
CA VAL A 6 27.43 -5.72 -4.44
C VAL A 6 26.77 -6.25 -3.17
N HIS A 7 27.47 -7.13 -2.47
CA HIS A 7 27.16 -7.53 -1.11
C HIS A 7 28.05 -6.74 -0.14
N VAL A 8 27.46 -5.96 0.74
CA VAL A 8 28.15 -5.14 1.75
C VAL A 8 28.09 -5.84 3.10
N GLU A 9 29.16 -6.52 3.50
CA GLU A 9 29.22 -7.24 4.76
C GLU A 9 29.25 -6.30 5.97
N THR A 10 29.97 -5.19 5.88
CA THR A 10 30.12 -4.20 6.95
C THR A 10 29.54 -2.89 6.49
N ALA A 11 28.58 -2.36 7.23
CA ALA A 11 27.94 -1.07 6.93
C ALA A 11 28.98 0.07 6.90
N GLY A 12 28.89 0.93 5.90
CA GLY A 12 29.81 2.06 5.67
C GLY A 12 31.03 1.72 4.82
N THR A 13 31.06 0.54 4.17
CA THR A 13 32.21 0.09 3.38
C THR A 13 31.91 -0.12 1.89
N LEU A 14 30.75 0.34 1.39
CA LEU A 14 30.38 0.18 -0.01
C LEU A 14 31.46 0.72 -0.98
N GLU A 15 32.12 1.79 -0.62
CA GLU A 15 33.22 2.37 -1.41
C GLU A 15 34.36 1.40 -1.69
N ASN A 16 34.61 0.42 -0.81
CA ASN A 16 35.65 -0.60 -0.99
C ASN A 16 35.33 -1.61 -2.10
N TYR A 17 34.08 -1.68 -2.53
CA TYR A 17 33.61 -2.63 -3.55
C TYR A 17 33.48 -1.98 -4.94
N ILE A 18 33.64 -0.66 -5.04
CA ILE A 18 33.45 0.11 -6.27
C ILE A 18 34.72 0.89 -6.60
N SER A 19 35.35 0.54 -7.71
CA SER A 19 36.56 1.24 -8.16
C SER A 19 36.25 2.68 -8.61
N ALA A 20 37.27 3.53 -8.70
CA ALA A 20 37.13 4.93 -9.16
C ALA A 20 36.50 5.01 -10.56
N ASP A 21 36.91 4.10 -11.48
CA ASP A 21 36.35 4.03 -12.83
C ASP A 21 34.88 3.57 -12.85
N GLU A 22 34.52 2.62 -12.04
CA GLU A 22 33.13 2.17 -11.87
C GLU A 22 32.24 3.25 -11.26
N LYS A 23 32.76 4.01 -10.30
CA LYS A 23 32.03 5.11 -9.66
C LYS A 23 31.54 6.14 -10.70
N GLU A 24 32.32 6.40 -11.73
CA GLU A 24 31.97 7.38 -12.78
C GLU A 24 30.99 6.82 -13.84
N LYS A 25 30.90 5.48 -13.99
CA LYS A 25 30.21 4.82 -15.11
C LYS A 25 29.01 3.98 -14.73
N LEU A 26 28.87 3.59 -13.45
CA LEU A 26 27.75 2.75 -13.03
C LEU A 26 26.42 3.53 -13.09
N ILE A 27 25.46 2.97 -13.82
CA ILE A 27 24.10 3.48 -13.97
C ILE A 27 23.18 2.87 -12.92
N GLY A 28 23.45 1.63 -12.50
CA GLY A 28 22.65 0.93 -11.51
C GLY A 28 23.43 0.05 -10.55
N LEU A 29 22.96 -0.01 -9.32
CA LEU A 29 23.46 -0.86 -8.25
C LEU A 29 22.36 -1.77 -7.71
N LYS A 30 22.67 -3.06 -7.57
CA LYS A 30 21.91 -3.99 -6.75
C LYS A 30 22.70 -4.27 -5.48
N LEU A 31 22.10 -3.99 -4.32
CA LEU A 31 22.78 -4.03 -3.03
C LEU A 31 22.13 -5.09 -2.12
N THR A 32 22.99 -5.83 -1.43
CA THR A 32 22.60 -6.76 -0.37
C THR A 32 23.47 -6.55 0.86
N GLY A 33 23.08 -7.06 2.03
CA GLY A 33 23.83 -6.97 3.27
C GLY A 33 23.54 -5.70 4.06
N LYS A 34 24.56 -5.06 4.64
CA LYS A 34 24.40 -3.97 5.62
C LYS A 34 24.81 -2.64 5.05
N LEU A 35 23.94 -1.64 5.13
CA LEU A 35 24.20 -0.27 4.69
C LEU A 35 23.99 0.71 5.87
N ASN A 36 24.69 1.83 5.83
CA ASN A 36 24.48 2.97 6.73
C ASN A 36 24.55 4.30 5.98
N THR A 37 24.51 5.42 6.69
CA THR A 37 24.53 6.76 6.08
C THR A 37 25.75 7.00 5.20
N PHE A 38 26.95 6.46 5.52
CA PHE A 38 28.15 6.60 4.70
C PHE A 38 28.00 5.92 3.34
N ASP A 39 27.35 4.76 3.27
CA ASP A 39 27.10 4.07 2.00
C ASP A 39 26.14 4.85 1.12
N TYR A 40 25.08 5.41 1.70
CA TYR A 40 24.15 6.28 0.97
C TYR A 40 24.81 7.59 0.52
N ASP A 41 25.67 8.18 1.36
CA ASP A 41 26.46 9.37 0.99
C ASP A 41 27.43 9.08 -0.15
N PHE A 42 28.09 7.94 -0.12
CA PHE A 42 28.94 7.48 -1.22
C PHE A 42 28.16 7.34 -2.54
N MET A 43 26.99 6.68 -2.52
CA MET A 43 26.15 6.54 -3.72
C MET A 43 25.74 7.90 -4.31
N ARG A 44 25.49 8.92 -3.48
CA ARG A 44 25.19 10.28 -3.97
C ARG A 44 26.33 10.93 -4.73
N THR A 45 27.57 10.50 -4.50
CA THR A 45 28.74 11.00 -5.24
C THR A 45 28.97 10.29 -6.58
N MET A 46 28.10 9.34 -6.99
CA MET A 46 28.20 8.60 -8.25
C MET A 46 27.42 9.33 -9.35
N PRO A 47 28.06 10.02 -10.30
CA PRO A 47 27.39 10.96 -11.20
C PRO A 47 26.47 10.31 -12.23
N ALA A 48 26.74 9.06 -12.60
CA ALA A 48 25.94 8.31 -13.56
C ALA A 48 24.85 7.41 -12.92
N LEU A 49 24.78 7.32 -11.59
CA LEU A 49 23.87 6.40 -10.91
C LEU A 49 22.43 6.87 -11.00
N GLU A 50 21.59 6.11 -11.67
CA GLU A 50 20.17 6.41 -11.88
C GLU A 50 19.21 5.41 -11.21
N SER A 51 19.68 4.19 -10.92
CA SER A 51 18.84 3.11 -10.37
C SER A 51 19.54 2.38 -9.22
N ILE A 52 18.78 2.11 -8.16
CA ILE A 52 19.23 1.31 -7.02
C ILE A 52 18.17 0.27 -6.69
N ASP A 53 18.61 -1.00 -6.62
CA ASP A 53 17.84 -2.13 -6.12
C ASP A 53 18.42 -2.50 -4.74
N LEU A 54 17.63 -2.28 -3.69
CA LEU A 54 17.99 -2.62 -2.31
C LEU A 54 17.59 -4.07 -2.02
N ALA A 55 18.20 -5.02 -2.70
CA ALA A 55 17.82 -6.43 -2.69
C ALA A 55 17.83 -7.02 -1.27
N GLN A 56 18.50 -7.67 -0.65
CA GLN A 56 18.45 -8.16 0.73
C GLN A 56 19.35 -7.31 1.63
N ILE A 57 18.83 -6.24 2.20
CA ILE A 57 19.58 -5.42 3.14
C ILE A 57 19.14 -5.68 4.59
N ASP A 58 20.12 -5.83 5.49
CA ASP A 58 19.91 -6.12 6.92
C ASP A 58 19.77 -4.83 7.76
N ASN A 59 19.26 -3.77 7.16
CA ASN A 59 19.17 -2.48 7.82
C ASN A 59 17.92 -2.35 8.67
N THR A 60 18.03 -1.60 9.76
CA THR A 60 16.89 -1.23 10.61
C THR A 60 16.17 0.02 10.11
N THR A 61 16.81 0.83 9.27
CA THR A 61 16.24 2.07 8.72
C THR A 61 16.84 2.41 7.36
N ILE A 62 16.01 3.00 6.47
CA ILE A 62 16.48 3.72 5.28
C ILE A 62 16.41 5.21 5.61
N PRO A 63 17.52 5.98 5.55
CA PRO A 63 17.49 7.40 5.91
C PRO A 63 16.60 8.23 4.99
N ALA A 64 15.87 9.19 5.54
CA ALA A 64 14.91 10.04 4.81
C ALA A 64 15.50 10.79 3.62
N SER A 65 16.77 11.21 3.76
CA SER A 65 17.46 12.05 2.78
C SER A 65 18.49 11.29 1.97
N CYS A 66 18.49 9.95 2.01
CA CYS A 66 19.56 9.14 1.42
C CYS A 66 19.79 9.42 -0.09
N PHE A 67 18.75 9.83 -0.82
CA PHE A 67 18.85 10.16 -2.26
C PHE A 67 18.45 11.61 -2.58
N LYS A 68 18.39 12.49 -1.60
CA LYS A 68 18.10 13.90 -1.83
C LYS A 68 19.25 14.54 -2.64
N GLU A 69 18.91 15.29 -3.68
CA GLU A 69 19.88 15.96 -4.57
C GLU A 69 20.87 15.01 -5.29
N SER A 70 20.51 13.72 -5.42
CA SER A 70 21.31 12.75 -6.18
C SER A 70 20.78 12.58 -7.62
N THR A 71 21.59 11.95 -8.47
CA THR A 71 21.18 11.54 -9.84
C THR A 71 20.25 10.34 -9.85
N VAL A 72 20.06 9.67 -8.72
CA VAL A 72 19.19 8.50 -8.59
C VAL A 72 17.75 8.89 -8.84
N LYS A 73 17.16 8.36 -9.92
CA LYS A 73 15.78 8.63 -10.35
C LYS A 73 14.80 7.59 -9.83
N THR A 74 15.26 6.36 -9.67
CA THR A 74 14.41 5.23 -9.28
C THR A 74 15.09 4.38 -8.22
N VAL A 75 14.32 4.08 -7.16
CA VAL A 75 14.72 3.11 -6.12
C VAL A 75 13.64 2.04 -6.04
N ILE A 76 14.05 0.80 -5.95
CA ILE A 76 13.17 -0.36 -5.77
C ILE A 76 13.46 -0.95 -4.41
N ILE A 77 12.40 -1.15 -3.60
CA ILE A 77 12.44 -2.01 -2.42
C ILE A 77 12.00 -3.39 -2.89
N PRO A 78 12.91 -4.38 -2.98
CA PRO A 78 12.60 -5.66 -3.61
C PRO A 78 11.72 -6.57 -2.74
N ASP A 79 11.36 -7.70 -3.30
CA ASP A 79 10.59 -8.73 -2.62
C ASP A 79 11.33 -9.20 -1.35
N ASN A 80 10.57 -9.33 -0.26
CA ASN A 80 11.04 -9.79 1.06
C ASN A 80 12.18 -8.96 1.69
N ALA A 81 12.46 -7.75 1.23
CA ALA A 81 13.62 -6.95 1.67
C ALA A 81 13.77 -6.86 3.19
N PHE A 82 12.66 -6.71 3.92
CA PHE A 82 12.63 -6.62 5.39
C PHE A 82 11.67 -7.63 6.03
N SER A 83 11.22 -8.64 5.30
CA SER A 83 10.24 -9.61 5.80
C SER A 83 10.69 -10.25 7.12
N ASN A 84 9.77 -10.29 8.11
CA ASN A 84 10.01 -10.78 9.47
C ASN A 84 11.15 -10.06 10.23
N SER A 85 11.55 -8.87 9.80
CA SER A 85 12.62 -8.12 10.47
C SER A 85 12.12 -7.39 11.72
N SER A 86 13.06 -7.02 12.60
CA SER A 86 12.79 -6.26 13.83
C SER A 86 12.88 -4.75 13.63
N ILE A 87 12.77 -4.24 12.40
CA ILE A 87 12.80 -2.80 12.14
C ILE A 87 11.69 -2.10 12.92
N ILE A 88 12.03 -0.95 13.50
CA ILE A 88 11.11 -0.18 14.34
C ILE A 88 10.54 1.05 13.63
N SER A 89 11.20 1.54 12.60
CA SER A 89 10.76 2.69 11.80
C SER A 89 11.26 2.58 10.37
N ILE A 90 10.53 3.20 9.45
CA ILE A 90 10.94 3.32 8.06
C ILE A 90 10.63 4.72 7.55
N ASN A 91 11.55 5.24 6.74
CA ASN A 91 11.29 6.39 5.89
C ASN A 91 11.51 5.97 4.44
N ILE A 92 10.47 6.03 3.62
CA ILE A 92 10.54 5.65 2.22
C ILE A 92 10.88 6.90 1.40
N PRO A 93 12.08 6.96 0.79
CA PRO A 93 12.51 8.14 0.02
C PRO A 93 11.60 8.44 -1.17
N SER A 94 11.55 9.71 -1.59
CA SER A 94 10.73 10.15 -2.73
C SER A 94 11.11 9.51 -4.07
N SER A 95 12.31 8.97 -4.17
CA SER A 95 12.81 8.22 -5.34
C SER A 95 12.32 6.77 -5.41
N VAL A 96 11.66 6.24 -4.37
CA VAL A 96 11.12 4.88 -4.40
C VAL A 96 9.89 4.83 -5.29
N VAL A 97 9.97 3.99 -6.33
CA VAL A 97 8.89 3.79 -7.32
C VAL A 97 8.17 2.44 -7.16
N SER A 98 8.76 1.49 -6.45
CA SER A 98 8.18 0.17 -6.24
C SER A 98 8.55 -0.39 -4.87
N ILE A 99 7.55 -1.01 -4.22
CA ILE A 99 7.71 -1.83 -3.00
C ILE A 99 7.31 -3.25 -3.38
N GLY A 100 8.24 -4.19 -3.23
CA GLY A 100 8.08 -5.58 -3.66
C GLY A 100 7.11 -6.40 -2.81
N ASN A 101 6.87 -7.63 -3.26
CA ASN A 101 6.04 -8.57 -2.53
C ASN A 101 6.65 -8.90 -1.16
N SER A 102 5.82 -8.90 -0.13
CA SER A 102 6.24 -9.20 1.26
C SER A 102 7.41 -8.33 1.77
N ALA A 103 7.68 -7.17 1.16
CA ALA A 103 8.86 -6.36 1.50
C ALA A 103 8.97 -6.05 2.99
N PHE A 104 7.85 -5.84 3.67
CA PHE A 104 7.75 -5.62 5.13
C PHE A 104 6.78 -6.59 5.81
N ASP A 105 6.52 -7.76 5.21
CA ASP A 105 5.60 -8.75 5.80
C ASP A 105 6.04 -9.11 7.22
N LYS A 106 5.10 -9.04 8.17
CA LYS A 106 5.32 -9.37 9.59
C LYS A 106 6.41 -8.53 10.28
N CYS A 107 6.68 -7.32 9.83
CA CYS A 107 7.52 -6.38 10.59
C CYS A 107 6.74 -5.88 11.81
N SER A 108 6.55 -6.76 12.80
CA SER A 108 5.68 -6.53 13.97
C SER A 108 6.17 -5.43 14.91
N SER A 109 7.42 -5.00 14.78
CA SER A 109 8.02 -3.89 15.52
C SER A 109 7.90 -2.55 14.80
N LEU A 110 7.60 -2.55 13.49
CA LEU A 110 7.50 -1.36 12.66
C LEU A 110 6.31 -0.51 13.09
N ALA A 111 6.59 0.69 13.60
CA ALA A 111 5.63 1.53 14.29
C ALA A 111 5.58 2.96 13.72
N GLY A 112 4.48 3.66 14.03
CA GLY A 112 4.27 5.06 13.65
C GLY A 112 3.55 5.23 12.32
N ASN A 113 3.66 6.42 11.74
CA ASN A 113 2.99 6.77 10.49
C ASN A 113 3.77 6.28 9.27
N LEU A 114 3.07 5.69 8.32
CA LEU A 114 3.65 5.28 7.04
C LEU A 114 3.45 6.38 6.00
N HIS A 115 4.56 6.93 5.50
CA HIS A 115 4.53 7.89 4.40
C HIS A 115 4.94 7.21 3.09
N LEU A 116 3.97 7.08 2.17
CA LEU A 116 4.21 6.56 0.83
C LEU A 116 4.53 7.73 -0.12
N PRO A 117 5.64 7.68 -0.88
CA PRO A 117 6.03 8.80 -1.73
C PRO A 117 5.10 8.99 -2.93
N ASN A 118 4.90 10.25 -3.35
CA ASN A 118 4.01 10.60 -4.48
C ASN A 118 4.43 10.02 -5.84
N GLY A 119 5.67 9.52 -5.98
CA GLY A 119 6.16 8.84 -7.19
C GLY A 119 5.99 7.32 -7.18
N LEU A 120 5.46 6.75 -6.08
CA LEU A 120 5.30 5.31 -5.94
C LEU A 120 4.27 4.78 -6.94
N GLN A 121 4.63 3.77 -7.74
CA GLN A 121 3.81 3.19 -8.81
C GLN A 121 3.23 1.83 -8.44
N SER A 122 3.94 1.06 -7.61
CA SER A 122 3.48 -0.28 -7.23
C SER A 122 3.76 -0.63 -5.78
N ILE A 123 2.82 -1.36 -5.18
CA ILE A 123 2.92 -1.97 -3.85
C ILE A 123 2.56 -3.45 -4.02
N GLY A 124 3.50 -4.35 -3.72
CA GLY A 124 3.37 -5.78 -3.95
C GLY A 124 2.42 -6.50 -2.99
N ASN A 125 2.16 -7.78 -3.28
CA ASN A 125 1.36 -8.65 -2.42
C ASN A 125 2.00 -8.76 -1.02
N ASN A 126 1.19 -8.71 0.03
CA ASN A 126 1.64 -8.79 1.42
C ASN A 126 2.67 -7.72 1.83
N ALA A 127 2.84 -6.62 1.09
CA ALA A 127 3.96 -5.70 1.29
C ALA A 127 4.11 -5.21 2.74
N PHE A 128 3.03 -4.88 3.42
CA PHE A 128 2.99 -4.47 4.84
C PHE A 128 2.09 -5.38 5.69
N ARG A 129 1.83 -6.61 5.25
CA ARG A 129 0.96 -7.53 5.98
C ARG A 129 1.45 -7.73 7.41
N ARG A 130 0.52 -7.65 8.40
CA ARG A 130 0.82 -7.82 9.84
C ARG A 130 1.83 -6.83 10.42
N CYS A 131 1.88 -5.62 9.88
CA CYS A 131 2.59 -4.50 10.49
C CYS A 131 1.68 -3.79 11.51
N GLY A 132 1.26 -4.50 12.54
CA GLY A 132 0.21 -4.08 13.48
C GLY A 132 0.57 -2.90 14.39
N LYS A 133 1.78 -2.35 14.32
CA LYS A 133 2.15 -1.11 15.03
C LYS A 133 2.19 0.12 14.12
N LEU A 134 1.95 -0.04 12.81
CA LEU A 134 1.70 1.10 11.93
C LEU A 134 0.34 1.71 12.27
N THR A 135 0.30 3.03 12.42
CA THR A 135 -0.87 3.79 12.87
C THR A 135 -1.06 5.07 12.06
N GLY A 136 -2.08 5.86 12.39
CA GLY A 136 -2.37 7.13 11.73
C GLY A 136 -3.03 6.94 10.37
N ASP A 137 -2.81 7.89 9.47
CA ASP A 137 -3.46 7.91 8.17
C ASP A 137 -2.69 7.06 7.15
N LEU A 138 -3.39 6.18 6.45
CA LEU A 138 -2.87 5.51 5.27
C LEU A 138 -3.34 6.24 4.02
N CYS A 139 -2.41 6.93 3.37
CA CYS A 139 -2.65 7.63 2.11
C CYS A 139 -1.98 6.86 0.96
N ILE A 140 -2.79 6.22 0.10
CA ILE A 140 -2.28 5.60 -1.14
C ILE A 140 -2.12 6.70 -2.18
N PRO A 141 -0.90 6.95 -2.70
CA PRO A 141 -0.67 8.01 -3.69
C PRO A 141 -1.43 7.80 -4.99
N ASN A 142 -1.77 8.89 -5.68
CA ASN A 142 -2.43 8.83 -6.99
C ASN A 142 -1.60 8.14 -8.08
N SER A 143 -0.29 8.08 -7.91
CA SER A 143 0.66 7.42 -8.82
C SER A 143 0.63 5.88 -8.72
N VAL A 144 0.08 5.32 -7.64
CA VAL A 144 0.00 3.87 -7.47
C VAL A 144 -1.04 3.32 -8.43
N MET A 145 -0.58 2.51 -9.40
CA MET A 145 -1.41 1.81 -10.36
C MET A 145 -1.56 0.32 -10.02
N ASN A 146 -0.57 -0.24 -9.32
CA ASN A 146 -0.56 -1.65 -8.94
C ASN A 146 -0.54 -1.76 -7.41
N LEU A 147 -1.61 -2.27 -6.85
CA LEU A 147 -1.76 -2.57 -5.44
C LEU A 147 -1.94 -4.08 -5.28
N GLY A 148 -1.20 -4.70 -4.38
CA GLY A 148 -1.18 -6.15 -4.21
C GLY A 148 -2.20 -6.67 -3.19
N SER A 149 -2.58 -7.95 -3.33
CA SER A 149 -3.43 -8.65 -2.36
C SER A 149 -2.75 -8.69 -0.99
N TYR A 150 -3.55 -8.54 0.07
CA TYR A 150 -3.07 -8.51 1.47
C TYR A 150 -2.07 -7.39 1.79
N ALA A 151 -1.88 -6.39 0.94
CA ALA A 151 -0.79 -5.42 1.06
C ALA A 151 -0.75 -4.72 2.43
N PHE A 152 -1.90 -4.40 3.02
CA PHE A 152 -2.06 -3.76 4.33
C PHE A 152 -2.93 -4.57 5.30
N ASN A 153 -3.05 -5.89 5.06
CA ASN A 153 -3.81 -6.78 5.91
C ASN A 153 -3.28 -6.77 7.36
N ASN A 154 -4.17 -6.63 8.31
CA ASN A 154 -3.86 -6.62 9.74
C ASN A 154 -2.84 -5.53 10.14
N CYS A 155 -3.10 -4.30 9.69
CA CYS A 155 -2.46 -3.05 10.11
C CYS A 155 -3.43 -2.22 10.95
N ASN A 156 -2.91 -1.28 11.75
CA ASN A 156 -3.69 -0.49 12.70
C ASN A 156 -3.86 0.99 12.29
N PHE A 157 -3.98 1.26 11.00
CA PHE A 157 -4.29 2.60 10.50
C PHE A 157 -5.66 3.08 10.96
N THR A 158 -5.82 4.39 11.13
CA THR A 158 -7.06 5.04 11.61
C THR A 158 -7.92 5.58 10.48
N THR A 159 -7.30 6.07 9.40
CA THR A 159 -8.01 6.54 8.21
C THR A 159 -7.41 5.93 6.95
N LEU A 160 -8.21 5.87 5.88
CA LEU A 160 -7.77 5.40 4.57
C LEU A 160 -8.16 6.42 3.49
N ILE A 161 -7.15 6.87 2.76
CA ILE A 161 -7.31 7.70 1.57
C ILE A 161 -6.76 6.93 0.38
N LEU A 162 -7.64 6.62 -0.57
CA LEU A 162 -7.28 5.88 -1.78
C LEU A 162 -6.93 6.84 -2.91
N GLY A 163 -5.77 6.63 -3.52
CA GLY A 163 -5.34 7.36 -4.70
C GLY A 163 -6.16 7.04 -5.94
N THR A 164 -6.07 7.92 -6.93
CA THR A 164 -6.85 7.83 -8.18
C THR A 164 -6.20 6.97 -9.27
N GLY A 165 -5.04 6.36 -9.02
CA GLY A 165 -4.37 5.49 -10.00
C GLY A 165 -4.85 4.04 -10.01
N ILE A 166 -5.48 3.57 -8.92
CA ILE A 166 -5.94 2.19 -8.80
C ILE A 166 -7.30 1.98 -9.46
N THR A 167 -7.45 0.91 -10.23
CA THR A 167 -8.72 0.48 -10.81
C THR A 167 -9.32 -0.75 -10.12
N THR A 168 -8.51 -1.44 -9.33
CA THR A 168 -8.92 -2.60 -8.54
C THR A 168 -8.44 -2.46 -7.10
N ILE A 169 -9.31 -2.75 -6.14
CA ILE A 169 -8.93 -2.96 -4.75
C ILE A 169 -8.82 -4.47 -4.53
N PRO A 170 -7.60 -5.01 -4.34
CA PRO A 170 -7.35 -6.44 -4.40
C PRO A 170 -7.83 -7.20 -3.17
N GLU A 171 -7.80 -8.53 -3.31
CA GLU A 171 -8.19 -9.48 -2.28
C GLU A 171 -7.51 -9.16 -0.93
N ASP A 172 -8.33 -9.12 0.12
CA ASP A 172 -7.90 -8.92 1.51
C ASP A 172 -6.94 -7.74 1.74
N CYS A 173 -6.87 -6.78 0.83
CA CYS A 173 -5.85 -5.73 0.83
C CYS A 173 -5.80 -4.94 2.15
N PHE A 174 -6.96 -4.59 2.71
CA PHE A 174 -7.11 -3.83 3.96
C PHE A 174 -7.79 -4.61 5.07
N SER A 175 -8.00 -5.93 4.88
CA SER A 175 -8.73 -6.74 5.83
C SER A 175 -8.10 -6.75 7.23
N TYR A 176 -8.92 -6.97 8.25
CA TYR A 176 -8.54 -6.87 9.67
C TYR A 176 -8.02 -5.49 10.09
N GLY A 177 -8.53 -4.43 9.46
CA GLY A 177 -8.26 -3.04 9.82
C GLY A 177 -9.11 -2.58 11.00
N TYR A 178 -8.84 -3.11 12.20
CA TYR A 178 -9.66 -2.92 13.41
C TYR A 178 -9.67 -1.50 13.98
N ASN A 179 -8.84 -0.61 13.46
CA ASN A 179 -8.75 0.78 13.93
C ASN A 179 -9.24 1.81 12.92
N PHE A 180 -9.68 1.39 11.73
CA PHE A 180 -10.26 2.33 10.78
C PHE A 180 -11.52 2.98 11.34
N THR A 181 -11.61 4.29 11.20
CA THR A 181 -12.75 5.10 11.63
C THR A 181 -13.19 6.06 10.52
N GLY A 182 -14.35 6.69 10.71
CA GLY A 182 -14.87 7.68 9.78
C GLY A 182 -15.40 7.09 8.48
N ASN A 183 -15.20 7.83 7.40
CA ASN A 183 -15.76 7.52 6.09
C ASN A 183 -14.80 6.67 5.25
N LEU A 184 -15.37 5.84 4.37
CA LEU A 184 -14.62 5.17 3.31
C LEU A 184 -15.10 5.69 1.95
N ILE A 185 -14.19 6.23 1.16
CA ILE A 185 -14.48 6.75 -0.19
C ILE A 185 -13.73 5.90 -1.20
N ILE A 186 -14.48 5.18 -2.02
CA ILE A 186 -13.96 4.45 -3.17
C ILE A 186 -13.95 5.40 -4.37
N PRO A 187 -12.78 5.69 -4.97
CA PRO A 187 -12.66 6.62 -6.09
C PRO A 187 -13.44 6.18 -7.34
N ASP A 188 -13.77 7.14 -8.19
CA ASP A 188 -14.64 6.91 -9.36
C ASP A 188 -14.02 5.99 -10.43
N GLN A 189 -12.70 5.87 -10.51
CA GLN A 189 -12.00 4.98 -11.45
C GLN A 189 -11.85 3.53 -10.97
N VAL A 190 -12.23 3.23 -9.72
CA VAL A 190 -12.22 1.84 -9.22
C VAL A 190 -13.39 1.09 -9.85
N GLU A 191 -13.06 0.01 -10.56
CA GLU A 191 -14.00 -0.86 -11.25
C GLU A 191 -14.35 -2.11 -10.44
N VAL A 192 -13.39 -2.62 -9.68
CA VAL A 192 -13.55 -3.88 -8.93
C VAL A 192 -13.05 -3.73 -7.51
N ILE A 193 -13.84 -4.21 -6.56
CA ILE A 193 -13.42 -4.52 -5.19
C ILE A 193 -13.43 -6.04 -5.09
N GLU A 194 -12.27 -6.64 -4.83
CA GLU A 194 -12.12 -8.09 -4.76
C GLU A 194 -12.56 -8.66 -3.41
N ASP A 195 -12.49 -9.99 -3.28
CA ASP A 195 -12.97 -10.72 -2.11
C ASP A 195 -12.22 -10.26 -0.85
N GLY A 196 -12.95 -10.07 0.23
CA GLY A 196 -12.41 -9.71 1.54
C GLY A 196 -11.71 -8.36 1.64
N ALA A 197 -11.68 -7.52 0.61
CA ALA A 197 -10.84 -6.32 0.53
C ALA A 197 -10.86 -5.43 1.78
N PHE A 198 -12.02 -5.27 2.42
CA PHE A 198 -12.24 -4.54 3.67
C PHE A 198 -12.88 -5.42 4.76
N ASN A 199 -12.70 -6.74 4.66
CA ASN A 199 -13.25 -7.65 5.65
C ASN A 199 -12.72 -7.30 7.05
N SER A 200 -13.62 -7.25 8.02
CA SER A 200 -13.28 -6.95 9.42
C SER A 200 -12.66 -5.55 9.64
N CYS A 201 -12.97 -4.59 8.77
CA CYS A 201 -12.66 -3.18 9.01
C CYS A 201 -13.75 -2.51 9.86
N THR A 202 -13.37 -1.47 10.62
CA THR A 202 -14.24 -0.82 11.62
C THR A 202 -14.69 0.59 11.26
N PHE A 203 -14.75 0.93 9.97
CA PHE A 203 -15.29 2.22 9.54
C PHE A 203 -16.70 2.45 10.10
N ASN A 204 -16.99 3.65 10.60
CA ASN A 204 -18.23 3.97 11.29
C ASN A 204 -18.94 5.22 10.75
N GLY A 205 -18.48 5.76 9.64
CA GLY A 205 -19.08 6.90 8.95
C GLY A 205 -20.01 6.49 7.80
N TYR A 206 -19.79 7.03 6.62
CA TYR A 206 -20.49 6.64 5.39
C TYR A 206 -19.54 5.98 4.39
N LEU A 207 -20.11 5.14 3.54
CA LEU A 207 -19.43 4.55 2.39
C LEU A 207 -19.85 5.29 1.12
N THR A 208 -18.88 5.76 0.36
CA THR A 208 -19.11 6.24 -1.01
C THR A 208 -18.47 5.28 -1.99
N LEU A 209 -19.27 4.74 -2.89
CA LEU A 209 -18.84 3.89 -4.00
C LEU A 209 -18.77 4.73 -5.27
N GLY A 210 -17.61 4.72 -5.93
CA GLY A 210 -17.34 5.50 -7.14
C GLY A 210 -18.24 5.12 -8.32
N SER A 211 -18.31 6.01 -9.31
CA SER A 211 -19.20 5.85 -10.49
C SER A 211 -18.76 4.73 -11.45
N GLY A 212 -17.48 4.37 -11.46
CA GLY A 212 -16.94 3.31 -12.32
C GLY A 212 -17.08 1.90 -11.75
N LEU A 213 -17.61 1.76 -10.51
CA LEU A 213 -17.64 0.47 -9.83
C LEU A 213 -18.60 -0.49 -10.52
N GLN A 214 -18.09 -1.68 -10.89
CA GLN A 214 -18.79 -2.73 -11.63
C GLN A 214 -19.02 -3.97 -10.77
N LYS A 215 -18.11 -4.29 -9.84
CA LYS A 215 -18.16 -5.52 -9.05
C LYS A 215 -17.67 -5.32 -7.61
N ILE A 216 -18.36 -5.98 -6.69
CA ILE A 216 -17.93 -6.13 -5.28
C ILE A 216 -17.85 -7.63 -4.97
N GLY A 217 -16.68 -8.07 -4.52
CA GLY A 217 -16.35 -9.44 -4.21
C GLY A 217 -17.03 -9.99 -2.96
N TYR A 218 -16.82 -11.28 -2.72
CA TYR A 218 -17.34 -12.00 -1.57
C TYR A 218 -16.79 -11.42 -0.26
N ILE A 219 -17.63 -11.22 0.74
CA ILE A 219 -17.30 -10.67 2.07
C ILE A 219 -16.45 -9.38 2.06
N ALA A 220 -16.47 -8.61 0.98
CA ALA A 220 -15.60 -7.43 0.83
C ALA A 220 -15.76 -6.39 1.96
N PHE A 221 -16.94 -6.28 2.57
CA PHE A 221 -17.25 -5.36 3.67
C PHE A 221 -17.80 -6.06 4.92
N THR A 222 -17.66 -7.38 5.04
CA THR A 222 -18.20 -8.13 6.16
C THR A 222 -17.42 -7.84 7.43
N GLY A 223 -18.10 -7.55 8.52
CA GLY A 223 -17.48 -7.34 9.84
C GLY A 223 -17.18 -8.63 10.58
N VAL A 224 -16.30 -8.59 11.57
CA VAL A 224 -16.14 -9.67 12.56
C VAL A 224 -17.39 -9.80 13.42
N SER A 225 -17.75 -11.05 13.66
CA SER A 225 -18.78 -11.55 14.59
C SER A 225 -19.19 -10.61 15.74
N SER A 226 -20.44 -10.70 16.08
CA SER A 226 -21.30 -10.02 17.05
C SER A 226 -20.76 -9.54 18.42
N SER A 227 -19.51 -9.69 18.75
CA SER A 227 -18.95 -9.28 20.05
C SER A 227 -17.94 -8.13 20.00
N PHE A 228 -17.48 -7.71 18.82
CA PHE A 228 -16.74 -6.47 18.65
C PHE A 228 -17.63 -5.50 17.86
N ALA A 229 -17.70 -4.25 18.27
CA ALA A 229 -18.40 -3.20 17.56
C ALA A 229 -17.83 -3.10 16.14
N SER A 230 -18.35 -3.92 15.22
CA SER A 230 -18.02 -3.86 13.82
C SER A 230 -18.42 -2.49 13.31
N GLY A 231 -17.51 -1.81 12.62
CA GLY A 231 -17.80 -0.56 11.96
C GLY A 231 -18.98 -0.79 11.00
N HIS A 232 -20.02 -0.01 11.14
CA HIS A 232 -21.19 -0.12 10.29
C HIS A 232 -21.39 1.22 9.60
N PHE A 233 -21.35 1.20 8.28
CA PHE A 233 -21.72 2.37 7.52
C PHE A 233 -23.20 2.70 7.76
N ASN A 234 -23.46 3.85 8.35
CA ASN A 234 -24.83 4.31 8.59
C ASN A 234 -25.52 4.78 7.28
N LYS A 235 -24.74 5.11 6.26
CA LYS A 235 -25.19 5.55 4.94
C LYS A 235 -24.25 5.02 3.87
N ILE A 236 -24.83 4.64 2.72
CA ILE A 236 -24.09 4.28 1.51
C ILE A 236 -24.53 5.20 0.38
N TYR A 237 -23.57 5.74 -0.33
CA TYR A 237 -23.77 6.47 -1.57
C TYR A 237 -23.10 5.69 -2.70
N CYS A 238 -23.89 5.15 -3.63
CA CYS A 238 -23.37 4.52 -4.83
C CYS A 238 -23.57 5.45 -6.01
N LYS A 239 -22.47 5.89 -6.63
CA LYS A 239 -22.50 6.81 -7.76
C LYS A 239 -22.68 6.11 -9.11
N ALA A 240 -22.56 4.78 -9.19
CA ALA A 240 -22.78 4.03 -10.41
C ALA A 240 -24.24 4.13 -10.85
N THR A 241 -24.49 4.34 -12.14
CA THR A 241 -25.85 4.42 -12.69
C THR A 241 -26.52 3.05 -12.78
N GLU A 242 -25.73 2.00 -13.03
CA GLU A 242 -26.15 0.61 -12.91
C GLU A 242 -25.59 -0.01 -11.63
N PRO A 243 -26.34 -0.85 -10.94
CA PRO A 243 -25.90 -1.46 -9.69
C PRO A 243 -24.70 -2.39 -9.95
N PRO A 244 -23.59 -2.21 -9.21
CA PRO A 244 -22.47 -3.15 -9.27
C PRO A 244 -22.90 -4.57 -8.96
N VAL A 245 -22.28 -5.55 -9.61
CA VAL A 245 -22.51 -6.97 -9.33
C VAL A 245 -21.95 -7.30 -7.95
N LEU A 246 -22.79 -7.88 -7.08
CA LEU A 246 -22.40 -8.34 -5.77
C LEU A 246 -22.20 -9.86 -5.78
N SER A 247 -21.07 -10.34 -5.27
CA SER A 247 -20.82 -11.78 -5.10
C SER A 247 -21.54 -12.37 -3.88
N THR A 248 -21.95 -11.51 -2.94
CA THR A 248 -22.75 -11.85 -1.74
C THR A 248 -23.52 -10.61 -1.30
N TYR A 249 -24.37 -10.78 -0.27
CA TYR A 249 -24.95 -9.61 0.40
C TYR A 249 -23.81 -8.69 0.89
N LEU A 250 -24.00 -7.38 0.66
CA LEU A 250 -23.20 -6.38 1.36
C LEU A 250 -23.60 -6.41 2.84
N ASP A 251 -23.33 -7.30 3.64
CA ASP A 251 -23.75 -7.51 5.06
C ASP A 251 -24.06 -6.20 5.86
N ILE A 252 -24.81 -5.33 5.19
CA ILE A 252 -25.14 -3.96 5.60
C ILE A 252 -26.57 -3.93 6.15
N GLU A 253 -27.32 -5.03 5.97
CA GLU A 253 -28.77 -5.07 6.19
C GLU A 253 -29.17 -4.67 7.61
N ASN A 254 -28.31 -4.88 8.59
CA ASN A 254 -28.68 -4.60 9.98
C ASN A 254 -28.36 -3.16 10.43
N ASN A 255 -27.58 -2.37 9.68
CA ASN A 255 -27.12 -1.07 10.17
C ASN A 255 -27.13 0.07 9.15
N CYS A 256 -27.22 -0.18 7.85
CA CYS A 256 -27.34 0.86 6.85
C CYS A 256 -28.80 1.33 6.75
N LYS A 257 -29.05 2.56 7.16
CA LYS A 257 -30.39 3.17 7.12
C LYS A 257 -30.68 3.93 5.82
N TYR A 258 -29.69 4.11 4.96
CA TYR A 258 -29.82 4.95 3.78
C TYR A 258 -28.91 4.49 2.64
N LEU A 259 -29.52 4.22 1.49
CA LEU A 259 -28.81 3.99 0.22
C LEU A 259 -29.12 5.13 -0.74
N GLY A 260 -28.12 5.96 -1.07
CA GLY A 260 -28.22 6.99 -2.12
C GLY A 260 -27.71 6.43 -3.45
N VAL A 261 -28.51 6.59 -4.50
CA VAL A 261 -28.17 6.21 -5.88
C VAL A 261 -28.45 7.37 -6.83
N PRO A 262 -27.85 7.40 -8.03
CA PRO A 262 -28.09 8.47 -9.01
C PRO A 262 -29.57 8.64 -9.35
N ILE A 263 -29.94 9.87 -9.71
CA ILE A 263 -31.31 10.18 -10.17
C ILE A 263 -31.59 9.31 -11.41
N GLY A 264 -32.75 8.62 -11.38
CA GLY A 264 -33.16 7.71 -12.46
C GLY A 264 -32.75 6.24 -12.27
N SER A 265 -31.72 5.94 -11.46
CA SER A 265 -31.21 4.56 -11.28
C SER A 265 -31.96 3.71 -10.27
N LYS A 266 -32.89 4.29 -9.52
CA LYS A 266 -33.59 3.60 -8.41
C LYS A 266 -34.29 2.31 -8.85
N ALA A 267 -34.83 2.26 -10.08
CA ALA A 267 -35.51 1.07 -10.60
C ALA A 267 -34.52 -0.09 -10.82
N SER A 268 -33.36 0.18 -11.43
CA SER A 268 -32.29 -0.80 -11.66
C SER A 268 -31.80 -1.39 -10.33
N TYR A 269 -31.54 -0.55 -9.33
CA TYR A 269 -31.10 -1.01 -8.01
C TYR A 269 -32.15 -1.88 -7.30
N ARG A 270 -33.44 -1.52 -7.37
CA ARG A 270 -34.53 -2.31 -6.79
C ARG A 270 -34.76 -3.64 -7.51
N ALA A 271 -34.43 -3.74 -8.79
CA ALA A 271 -34.54 -4.97 -9.56
C ALA A 271 -33.43 -5.98 -9.23
N THR A 272 -32.33 -5.53 -8.68
CA THR A 272 -31.14 -6.35 -8.40
C THR A 272 -31.22 -6.99 -7.01
N THR A 273 -30.96 -8.29 -6.92
CA THR A 273 -31.26 -9.11 -5.74
C THR A 273 -30.62 -8.62 -4.44
N TYR A 274 -29.38 -8.15 -4.49
CA TYR A 274 -28.58 -7.80 -3.31
C TYR A 274 -28.55 -6.31 -2.95
N TRP A 275 -29.26 -5.46 -3.70
CA TRP A 275 -29.36 -4.01 -3.47
C TRP A 275 -30.73 -3.56 -2.95
N LYS A 276 -31.57 -4.49 -2.52
CA LYS A 276 -32.97 -4.24 -2.06
C LYS A 276 -33.03 -3.67 -0.66
#